data_2eff5ab4c92840445b782c73ebd7d80b
#
_entry.id   2eff5ab4c92840445b782c73ebd7d80b
#
_cell.length_a   1.000
_cell.length_b   1.000
_cell.length_c   1.000
_cell.angle_alpha   90.00
_cell.angle_beta   90.00
_cell.angle_gamma   90.00
#
_symmetry.space_group_name_H-M   'P 1'
#
loop_
_entity.id
_entity.type
_entity.pdbx_description
1 polymer ?
#
loop_
_entity_poly.entity_id
_entity_poly.type
_entity_poly.pdbx_seq_one_letter_code
_entity_poly.pdbx_strand_id
1 'polypeptide(L)'
;MEYEHFENQEHEWESNLKVTEGVEGPIQVNPNALERMKRNQQQLMPLEWYVDGILKGDRVALSKAITLVESALPKHQELAQQIIAACLPHAGKALRLGITGVPGAGKSTFIEALGVHLCNKGQKLAVLAIDPSSQRSKGSILGDKTRMETLSVHPNAYIRPSASAGTLGGVARKTRETIILCEAAGYDTIFVETVGVGQSETAVHSMVDFFLLILISGAGDELQGIKRGIMEMADGIAVNKADGDNVLRANRAAAECRNALHLFPLPESGQETKVLTCSALTGFQIDEVWQMVADHVQAIRDNGYLYKKRAQQDVQMMYDSMDSALKNDFYQNQLVADLLPLVENDVRGQRMSAYIGAQKLLDAYFNILKR
;
A
#
# COMPACT_ATOMS: atom_id res chain seq x y z
N MET A 1 7.81 -28.41 -69.31
CA MET A 1 7.38 -28.75 -67.97
C MET A 1 6.55 -27.61 -67.48
N GLU A 2 5.22 -27.81 -67.55
CA GLU A 2 4.19 -26.83 -67.25
C GLU A 2 4.07 -26.68 -65.75
N TYR A 3 3.93 -25.43 -65.28
CA TYR A 3 3.55 -25.11 -63.90
C TYR A 3 2.04 -24.90 -63.85
N GLU A 4 1.32 -25.79 -63.20
CA GLU A 4 -0.10 -25.62 -62.92
C GLU A 4 -0.34 -24.56 -61.85
N HIS A 5 -1.22 -23.64 -62.19
CA HIS A 5 -1.81 -22.68 -61.25
C HIS A 5 -2.81 -23.37 -60.33
N PHE A 6 -2.59 -23.30 -59.02
CA PHE A 6 -3.64 -23.57 -58.03
C PHE A 6 -4.42 -22.32 -57.75
N GLU A 7 -5.68 -22.31 -58.16
CA GLU A 7 -6.66 -21.30 -57.76
C GLU A 7 -7.01 -21.46 -56.28
N ASN A 8 -6.86 -20.35 -55.56
CA ASN A 8 -7.32 -20.21 -54.17
C ASN A 8 -8.85 -20.12 -54.16
N GLN A 9 -9.56 -21.11 -53.69
CA GLN A 9 -10.96 -21.03 -53.32
C GLN A 9 -11.05 -20.37 -51.94
N GLU A 10 -11.52 -19.14 -51.87
CA GLU A 10 -11.94 -18.46 -50.64
C GLU A 10 -13.17 -19.13 -50.10
N HIS A 11 -13.03 -19.87 -49.01
CA HIS A 11 -14.17 -20.31 -48.17
C HIS A 11 -14.62 -19.15 -47.30
N GLU A 12 -15.73 -18.50 -47.65
CA GLU A 12 -16.48 -17.62 -46.78
C GLU A 12 -17.01 -18.42 -45.57
N TRP A 13 -16.46 -18.14 -44.39
CA TRP A 13 -16.99 -18.62 -43.13
C TRP A 13 -18.15 -17.70 -42.72
N GLU A 14 -19.40 -18.12 -42.95
CA GLU A 14 -20.56 -17.48 -42.37
C GLU A 14 -20.48 -17.56 -40.84
N SER A 15 -20.24 -16.44 -40.18
CA SER A 15 -20.28 -16.34 -38.74
C SER A 15 -21.72 -16.42 -38.26
N ASN A 16 -22.06 -17.48 -37.52
CA ASN A 16 -23.38 -17.67 -36.89
C ASN A 16 -23.61 -16.75 -35.67
N LEU A 17 -22.78 -15.76 -35.43
CA LEU A 17 -22.96 -14.74 -34.39
C LEU A 17 -23.85 -13.62 -34.92
N LYS A 18 -25.14 -13.72 -34.63
CA LYS A 18 -26.06 -12.58 -34.72
C LYS A 18 -25.79 -11.65 -33.56
N VAL A 19 -25.18 -10.48 -33.81
CA VAL A 19 -25.11 -9.39 -32.85
C VAL A 19 -26.51 -8.81 -32.76
N THR A 20 -27.26 -9.12 -31.70
CA THR A 20 -28.50 -8.40 -31.36
C THR A 20 -28.11 -7.10 -30.67
N GLU A 21 -28.68 -5.98 -31.14
CA GLU A 21 -28.57 -4.69 -30.44
C GLU A 21 -29.05 -4.88 -29.00
N GLY A 22 -28.20 -4.47 -28.03
CA GLY A 22 -28.52 -4.57 -26.61
C GLY A 22 -29.75 -3.71 -26.32
N VAL A 23 -30.75 -4.29 -25.68
CA VAL A 23 -31.90 -3.55 -25.15
C VAL A 23 -31.37 -2.64 -24.04
N GLU A 24 -31.50 -1.32 -24.17
CA GLU A 24 -31.27 -0.39 -23.08
C GLU A 24 -32.15 -0.78 -21.90
N GLY A 25 -31.57 -1.34 -20.86
CA GLY A 25 -32.27 -1.68 -19.62
C GLY A 25 -32.88 -0.42 -19.00
N PRO A 26 -34.02 -0.51 -18.33
CA PRO A 26 -34.59 0.65 -17.66
C PRO A 26 -33.60 1.22 -16.66
N ILE A 27 -33.44 2.54 -16.66
CA ILE A 27 -32.57 3.27 -15.71
C ILE A 27 -33.09 2.96 -14.30
N GLN A 28 -32.44 2.03 -13.59
CA GLN A 28 -32.85 1.58 -12.26
C GLN A 28 -32.52 2.57 -11.15
N VAL A 29 -31.92 3.71 -11.46
CA VAL A 29 -31.53 4.72 -10.46
C VAL A 29 -32.29 6.01 -10.71
N ASN A 30 -33.06 6.44 -9.72
CA ASN A 30 -33.78 7.71 -9.76
C ASN A 30 -32.79 8.88 -9.95
N PRO A 31 -32.86 9.67 -11.04
CA PRO A 31 -31.95 10.79 -11.30
C PRO A 31 -31.87 11.79 -10.14
N ASN A 32 -32.98 12.04 -9.45
CA ASN A 32 -33.03 12.93 -8.29
C ASN A 32 -32.29 12.34 -7.06
N ALA A 33 -32.23 11.01 -6.94
CA ALA A 33 -31.43 10.37 -5.90
C ALA A 33 -29.93 10.47 -6.21
N LEU A 34 -29.55 10.35 -7.48
CA LEU A 34 -28.18 10.56 -7.95
C LEU A 34 -27.71 12.01 -7.75
N GLU A 35 -28.56 12.99 -8.05
CA GLU A 35 -28.24 14.40 -7.81
C GLU A 35 -28.17 14.73 -6.32
N ARG A 36 -29.06 14.18 -5.48
CA ARG A 36 -28.99 14.31 -4.02
C ARG A 36 -27.73 13.63 -3.46
N MET A 37 -27.34 12.45 -3.97
CA MET A 37 -26.07 11.80 -3.59
C MET A 37 -24.86 12.65 -4.01
N LYS A 38 -24.82 13.20 -5.22
CA LYS A 38 -23.77 14.10 -5.70
C LYS A 38 -23.70 15.40 -4.87
N ARG A 39 -24.83 16.00 -4.51
CA ARG A 39 -24.89 17.19 -3.64
C ARG A 39 -24.39 16.88 -2.23
N ASN A 40 -24.79 15.76 -1.64
CA ASN A 40 -24.34 15.35 -0.30
C ASN A 40 -22.86 14.93 -0.27
N GLN A 41 -22.30 14.46 -1.38
CA GLN A 41 -20.87 14.15 -1.51
C GLN A 41 -19.98 15.40 -1.62
N GLN A 42 -20.53 16.55 -2.00
CA GLN A 42 -19.77 17.79 -2.23
C GLN A 42 -19.68 18.72 -1.02
N GLN A 43 -20.46 18.51 0.04
CA GLN A 43 -20.36 19.35 1.25
C GLN A 43 -19.28 18.82 2.19
N LEU A 44 -18.18 19.59 2.29
CA LEU A 44 -17.19 19.40 3.35
C LEU A 44 -17.87 19.69 4.70
N MET A 45 -17.66 18.81 5.67
CA MET A 45 -18.11 19.04 7.03
C MET A 45 -17.13 20.00 7.74
N PRO A 46 -17.54 20.67 8.82
CA PRO A 46 -16.63 21.48 9.65
C PRO A 46 -15.50 20.62 10.24
N LEU A 47 -14.37 21.25 10.54
CA LEU A 47 -13.19 20.60 11.14
C LEU A 47 -13.56 19.81 12.40
N GLU A 48 -14.34 20.42 13.29
CA GLU A 48 -14.76 19.87 14.58
C GLU A 48 -15.54 18.57 14.39
N TRP A 49 -16.38 18.50 13.36
CA TRP A 49 -17.14 17.27 13.06
C TRP A 49 -16.23 16.08 12.77
N TYR A 50 -15.14 16.31 12.02
CA TYR A 50 -14.17 15.25 11.72
C TYR A 50 -13.38 14.86 12.97
N VAL A 51 -12.83 15.83 13.68
CA VAL A 51 -11.98 15.61 14.84
C VAL A 51 -12.75 14.92 15.96
N ASP A 52 -13.92 15.44 16.34
CA ASP A 52 -14.76 14.86 17.40
C ASP A 52 -15.22 13.44 17.05
N GLY A 53 -15.61 13.23 15.77
CA GLY A 53 -16.01 11.91 15.31
C GLY A 53 -14.86 10.91 15.35
N ILE A 54 -13.65 11.28 14.89
CA ILE A 54 -12.46 10.43 14.93
C ILE A 54 -12.12 10.07 16.39
N LEU A 55 -12.05 11.05 17.28
CA LEU A 55 -11.70 10.82 18.69
C LEU A 55 -12.75 9.96 19.45
N LYS A 56 -13.99 9.95 18.97
CA LYS A 56 -15.05 9.04 19.46
C LYS A 56 -15.02 7.65 18.80
N GLY A 57 -14.13 7.42 17.82
CA GLY A 57 -14.04 6.17 17.06
C GLY A 57 -15.15 6.00 16.01
N ASP A 58 -15.75 7.10 15.52
CA ASP A 58 -16.77 7.04 14.47
C ASP A 58 -16.11 6.69 13.13
N ARG A 59 -16.46 5.51 12.61
CA ARG A 59 -15.95 4.99 11.32
C ARG A 59 -16.34 5.86 10.12
N VAL A 60 -17.47 6.57 10.18
CA VAL A 60 -17.92 7.42 9.07
C VAL A 60 -17.06 8.68 9.01
N ALA A 61 -16.80 9.31 10.16
CA ALA A 61 -15.89 10.46 10.26
C ALA A 61 -14.47 10.08 9.82
N LEU A 62 -13.94 8.96 10.32
CA LEU A 62 -12.64 8.43 9.93
C LEU A 62 -12.55 8.17 8.42
N SER A 63 -13.53 7.47 7.83
CA SER A 63 -13.53 7.16 6.40
C SER A 63 -13.59 8.40 5.52
N LYS A 64 -14.37 9.41 5.91
CA LYS A 64 -14.45 10.69 5.20
C LYS A 64 -13.14 11.48 5.33
N ALA A 65 -12.53 11.52 6.50
CA ALA A 65 -11.24 12.17 6.72
C ALA A 65 -10.12 11.52 5.87
N ILE A 66 -10.05 10.18 5.84
CA ILE A 66 -9.10 9.46 4.98
C ILE A 66 -9.34 9.78 3.50
N THR A 67 -10.59 9.94 3.07
CA THR A 67 -10.91 10.33 1.69
C THR A 67 -10.38 11.74 1.37
N LEU A 68 -10.37 12.66 2.34
CA LEU A 68 -9.74 13.98 2.16
C LEU A 68 -8.22 13.88 2.04
N VAL A 69 -7.57 13.05 2.86
CA VAL A 69 -6.13 12.75 2.80
C VAL A 69 -5.73 12.18 1.43
N GLU A 70 -6.55 11.29 0.88
CA GLU A 70 -6.32 10.67 -0.43
C GLU A 70 -6.58 11.59 -1.62
N SER A 71 -7.35 12.66 -1.43
CA SER A 71 -7.74 13.60 -2.48
C SER A 71 -6.57 14.44 -2.98
N ALA A 72 -6.58 14.76 -4.28
CA ALA A 72 -5.63 15.69 -4.89
C ALA A 72 -6.14 17.17 -4.90
N LEU A 73 -7.38 17.42 -4.47
CA LEU A 73 -7.95 18.76 -4.49
C LEU A 73 -7.33 19.63 -3.38
N PRO A 74 -6.82 20.87 -3.68
CA PRO A 74 -6.15 21.71 -2.69
C PRO A 74 -6.99 21.98 -1.43
N LYS A 75 -8.28 22.31 -1.58
CA LYS A 75 -9.21 22.52 -0.46
C LYS A 75 -9.37 21.30 0.45
N HIS A 76 -9.31 20.07 -0.13
CA HIS A 76 -9.38 18.83 0.65
C HIS A 76 -8.09 18.60 1.41
N GLN A 77 -6.94 18.89 0.78
CA GLN A 77 -5.63 18.75 1.42
C GLN A 77 -5.46 19.73 2.59
N GLU A 78 -5.89 20.99 2.43
CA GLU A 78 -5.84 21.97 3.51
C GLU A 78 -6.65 21.52 4.74
N LEU A 79 -7.90 21.08 4.53
CA LEU A 79 -8.74 20.56 5.61
C LEU A 79 -8.16 19.27 6.21
N ALA A 80 -7.62 18.36 5.37
CA ALA A 80 -6.98 17.14 5.83
C ALA A 80 -5.80 17.42 6.75
N GLN A 81 -4.94 18.42 6.41
CA GLN A 81 -3.81 18.80 7.27
C GLN A 81 -4.27 19.40 8.61
N GLN A 82 -5.36 20.17 8.63
CA GLN A 82 -5.94 20.67 9.87
C GLN A 82 -6.47 19.53 10.74
N ILE A 83 -7.16 18.54 10.15
CA ILE A 83 -7.64 17.35 10.86
C ILE A 83 -6.45 16.55 11.43
N ILE A 84 -5.41 16.31 10.62
CA ILE A 84 -4.22 15.57 11.06
C ILE A 84 -3.53 16.28 12.21
N ALA A 85 -3.32 17.61 12.10
CA ALA A 85 -2.71 18.40 13.17
C ALA A 85 -3.48 18.32 14.49
N ALA A 86 -4.82 18.33 14.43
CA ALA A 86 -5.67 18.19 15.61
C ALA A 86 -5.67 16.76 16.18
N CYS A 87 -5.54 15.72 15.33
CA CYS A 87 -5.50 14.32 15.74
C CYS A 87 -4.11 13.85 16.23
N LEU A 88 -3.02 14.52 15.81
CA LEU A 88 -1.64 14.14 16.10
C LEU A 88 -1.34 13.94 17.61
N PRO A 89 -1.80 14.79 18.54
CA PRO A 89 -1.58 14.59 19.98
C PRO A 89 -2.22 13.30 20.54
N HIS A 90 -3.18 12.72 19.83
CA HIS A 90 -3.92 11.51 20.22
C HIS A 90 -3.39 10.24 19.56
N ALA A 91 -2.41 10.37 18.65
CA ALA A 91 -1.77 9.27 17.92
C ALA A 91 -0.51 8.72 18.66
N GLY A 92 0.19 7.78 18.02
CA GLY A 92 1.51 7.29 18.48
C GLY A 92 1.47 6.11 19.45
N LYS A 93 0.29 5.53 19.74
CA LYS A 93 0.14 4.46 20.75
C LYS A 93 0.00 3.07 20.14
N ALA A 94 -0.47 2.95 18.90
CA ALA A 94 -0.69 1.67 18.24
C ALA A 94 0.62 0.95 17.91
N LEU A 95 0.53 -0.39 17.82
CA LEU A 95 1.56 -1.21 17.18
C LEU A 95 1.34 -1.19 15.67
N ARG A 96 2.38 -0.82 14.90
CA ARG A 96 2.35 -0.75 13.44
C ARG A 96 3.10 -1.94 12.86
N LEU A 97 2.37 -2.87 12.22
CA LEU A 97 2.91 -4.08 11.61
C LEU A 97 2.86 -3.98 10.09
N GLY A 98 4.03 -3.94 9.46
CA GLY A 98 4.16 -4.08 8.00
C GLY A 98 4.14 -5.55 7.60
N ILE A 99 3.34 -5.90 6.60
CA ILE A 99 3.22 -7.27 6.09
C ILE A 99 3.56 -7.27 4.60
N THR A 100 4.63 -7.99 4.27
CA THR A 100 5.09 -8.15 2.88
C THR A 100 5.32 -9.62 2.55
N GLY A 101 5.61 -9.91 1.30
CA GLY A 101 5.91 -11.26 0.81
C GLY A 101 5.55 -11.42 -0.65
N VAL A 102 6.03 -12.49 -1.26
CA VAL A 102 5.80 -12.79 -2.67
C VAL A 102 4.31 -12.92 -3.01
N PRO A 103 3.91 -12.68 -4.27
CA PRO A 103 2.56 -12.99 -4.71
C PRO A 103 2.22 -14.45 -4.43
N GLY A 104 1.00 -14.71 -3.95
CA GLY A 104 0.60 -16.08 -3.61
C GLY A 104 1.10 -16.63 -2.25
N ALA A 105 1.91 -15.86 -1.50
CA ALA A 105 2.35 -16.27 -0.15
C ALA A 105 1.22 -16.40 0.88
N GLY A 106 0.03 -15.89 0.56
CA GLY A 106 -1.14 -15.96 1.45
C GLY A 106 -1.20 -14.82 2.45
N LYS A 107 -0.67 -13.63 2.10
CA LYS A 107 -0.71 -12.43 2.95
C LYS A 107 -2.12 -12.09 3.42
N SER A 108 -3.07 -11.95 2.50
CA SER A 108 -4.44 -11.57 2.86
C SER A 108 -5.12 -12.65 3.73
N THR A 109 -4.86 -13.96 3.49
CA THR A 109 -5.34 -15.05 4.35
C THR A 109 -4.70 -14.98 5.75
N PHE A 110 -3.41 -14.63 5.82
CA PHE A 110 -2.71 -14.43 7.08
C PHE A 110 -3.27 -13.24 7.86
N ILE A 111 -3.52 -12.12 7.18
CA ILE A 111 -4.14 -10.92 7.77
C ILE A 111 -5.54 -11.24 8.29
N GLU A 112 -6.33 -12.01 7.52
CA GLU A 112 -7.65 -12.48 7.95
C GLU A 112 -7.54 -13.31 9.23
N ALA A 113 -6.72 -14.36 9.24
CA ALA A 113 -6.57 -15.28 10.38
C ALA A 113 -6.06 -14.55 11.64
N LEU A 114 -4.96 -13.78 11.51
CA LEU A 114 -4.40 -13.03 12.63
C LEU A 114 -5.32 -11.89 13.06
N GLY A 115 -5.93 -11.18 12.11
CA GLY A 115 -6.84 -10.07 12.39
C GLY A 115 -8.07 -10.50 13.16
N VAL A 116 -8.74 -11.57 12.75
CA VAL A 116 -9.89 -12.16 13.46
C VAL A 116 -9.48 -12.60 14.88
N HIS A 117 -8.31 -13.26 15.00
CA HIS A 117 -7.77 -13.69 16.30
C HIS A 117 -7.58 -12.49 17.25
N LEU A 118 -6.98 -11.40 16.81
CA LEU A 118 -6.76 -10.21 17.63
C LEU A 118 -8.07 -9.49 17.97
N CYS A 119 -8.97 -9.35 17.00
CA CYS A 119 -10.26 -8.71 17.21
C CYS A 119 -11.15 -9.50 18.20
N ASN A 120 -11.08 -10.84 18.16
CA ASN A 120 -11.76 -11.70 19.16
C ASN A 120 -11.18 -11.57 20.56
N LYS A 121 -9.89 -11.20 20.69
CA LYS A 121 -9.26 -10.83 21.97
C LYS A 121 -9.60 -9.40 22.44
N GLY A 122 -10.46 -8.69 21.69
CA GLY A 122 -10.92 -7.34 22.04
C GLY A 122 -10.05 -6.20 21.50
N GLN A 123 -8.99 -6.49 20.75
CA GLN A 123 -8.16 -5.45 20.12
C GLN A 123 -8.89 -4.78 18.96
N LYS A 124 -8.66 -3.49 18.75
CA LYS A 124 -9.14 -2.74 17.61
C LYS A 124 -8.05 -2.71 16.52
N LEU A 125 -8.35 -3.26 15.36
CA LEU A 125 -7.42 -3.45 14.27
C LEU A 125 -7.79 -2.58 13.06
N ALA A 126 -6.84 -1.81 12.53
CA ALA A 126 -6.94 -1.21 11.21
C ALA A 126 -6.04 -1.95 10.21
N VAL A 127 -6.54 -2.23 9.00
CA VAL A 127 -5.77 -2.82 7.90
C VAL A 127 -5.74 -1.84 6.74
N LEU A 128 -4.53 -1.43 6.35
CA LEU A 128 -4.26 -0.48 5.28
C LEU A 128 -3.49 -1.22 4.19
N ALA A 129 -4.07 -1.35 2.99
CA ALA A 129 -3.37 -1.94 1.84
C ALA A 129 -2.69 -0.87 1.01
N ILE A 130 -1.44 -1.10 0.60
CA ILE A 130 -0.68 -0.23 -0.31
C ILE A 130 -0.56 -0.92 -1.66
N ASP A 131 -1.30 -0.44 -2.66
CA ASP A 131 -1.22 -0.92 -4.04
C ASP A 131 -0.76 0.20 -4.99
N PRO A 132 0.52 0.27 -5.36
CA PRO A 132 1.01 1.25 -6.33
C PRO A 132 0.54 0.97 -7.76
N SER A 133 0.00 -0.23 -8.05
CA SER A 133 -0.42 -0.66 -9.40
C SER A 133 -1.87 -0.32 -9.74
N SER A 134 -2.65 0.20 -8.80
CA SER A 134 -4.10 0.44 -8.95
C SER A 134 -4.48 1.47 -10.02
N GLN A 135 -3.52 2.14 -10.66
CA GLN A 135 -3.76 3.02 -11.83
C GLN A 135 -4.35 2.27 -13.03
N ARG A 136 -4.12 0.96 -13.18
CA ARG A 136 -4.56 0.17 -14.35
C ARG A 136 -5.86 -0.60 -14.14
N SER A 137 -6.27 -0.85 -12.90
CA SER A 137 -7.48 -1.61 -12.61
C SER A 137 -8.37 -0.88 -11.61
N LYS A 138 -9.41 -0.19 -12.11
CA LYS A 138 -10.49 0.37 -11.26
C LYS A 138 -11.26 -0.69 -10.44
N GLY A 139 -10.80 -1.95 -10.43
CA GLY A 139 -11.44 -3.12 -9.81
C GLY A 139 -10.76 -3.65 -8.55
N SER A 140 -9.57 -3.15 -8.13
CA SER A 140 -8.84 -3.72 -6.99
C SER A 140 -9.51 -3.48 -5.63
N ILE A 141 -10.26 -2.40 -5.48
CA ILE A 141 -10.93 -2.01 -4.22
C ILE A 141 -11.94 -3.07 -3.74
N LEU A 142 -12.58 -3.80 -4.64
CA LEU A 142 -13.50 -4.89 -4.31
C LEU A 142 -12.76 -6.20 -4.01
N GLY A 143 -11.62 -6.45 -4.68
CA GLY A 143 -10.88 -7.70 -4.56
C GLY A 143 -10.26 -7.94 -3.17
N ASP A 144 -9.81 -6.89 -2.48
CA ASP A 144 -9.18 -7.03 -1.16
C ASP A 144 -10.20 -7.25 -0.04
N LYS A 145 -11.38 -6.60 -0.12
CA LYS A 145 -12.48 -6.86 0.83
C LYS A 145 -13.08 -8.25 0.69
N THR A 146 -13.16 -8.79 -0.52
CA THR A 146 -13.67 -10.14 -0.77
C THR A 146 -12.72 -11.25 -0.31
N ARG A 147 -11.45 -10.93 -0.04
CA ARG A 147 -10.47 -11.87 0.50
C ARG A 147 -10.41 -11.90 2.03
N MET A 148 -11.05 -10.95 2.70
CA MET A 148 -11.08 -10.82 4.16
C MET A 148 -12.54 -10.75 4.64
N GLU A 149 -13.31 -11.80 4.35
CA GLU A 149 -14.77 -11.80 4.52
C GLU A 149 -15.18 -11.64 5.99
N THR A 150 -14.58 -12.41 6.89
CA THR A 150 -14.90 -12.39 8.33
C THR A 150 -14.38 -11.12 8.99
N LEU A 151 -13.14 -10.72 8.68
CA LEU A 151 -12.53 -9.54 9.27
C LEU A 151 -13.24 -8.25 8.81
N SER A 152 -13.68 -8.19 7.56
CA SER A 152 -14.33 -6.99 6.99
C SER A 152 -15.63 -6.61 7.67
N VAL A 153 -16.33 -7.57 8.27
CA VAL A 153 -17.59 -7.36 9.01
C VAL A 153 -17.41 -7.31 10.52
N HIS A 154 -16.18 -7.56 11.03
CA HIS A 154 -15.91 -7.56 12.45
C HIS A 154 -16.03 -6.15 13.06
N PRO A 155 -16.74 -5.99 14.23
CA PRO A 155 -16.95 -4.67 14.83
C PRO A 155 -15.66 -3.96 15.27
N ASN A 156 -14.61 -4.68 15.60
CA ASN A 156 -13.32 -4.14 16.03
C ASN A 156 -12.32 -3.98 14.86
N ALA A 157 -12.68 -4.33 13.62
CA ALA A 157 -11.79 -4.21 12.47
C ALA A 157 -12.20 -3.07 11.53
N TYR A 158 -11.23 -2.36 10.98
CA TYR A 158 -11.39 -1.35 9.94
C TYR A 158 -10.47 -1.67 8.78
N ILE A 159 -11.01 -1.91 7.59
CA ILE A 159 -10.21 -2.23 6.41
C ILE A 159 -10.33 -1.08 5.40
N ARG A 160 -9.19 -0.50 5.02
CA ARG A 160 -9.09 0.54 4.00
C ARG A 160 -8.17 0.09 2.88
N PRO A 161 -8.71 -0.37 1.73
CA PRO A 161 -7.92 -0.51 0.52
C PRO A 161 -7.42 0.86 0.07
N SER A 162 -6.14 0.98 -0.26
CA SER A 162 -5.61 2.25 -0.79
C SER A 162 -6.14 2.49 -2.21
N ALA A 163 -6.83 3.61 -2.40
CA ALA A 163 -7.23 4.11 -3.71
C ALA A 163 -6.10 4.96 -4.34
N SER A 164 -4.85 4.62 -4.14
CA SER A 164 -3.73 5.48 -4.50
C SER A 164 -3.35 5.37 -5.98
N ALA A 165 -3.92 6.25 -6.78
CA ALA A 165 -3.28 6.70 -8.01
C ALA A 165 -2.19 7.71 -7.62
N GLY A 166 -0.91 7.41 -7.85
CA GLY A 166 0.16 8.37 -7.54
C GLY A 166 1.56 7.75 -7.56
N THR A 167 2.55 8.59 -7.34
CA THR A 167 3.94 8.16 -7.12
C THR A 167 4.04 7.41 -5.79
N LEU A 168 5.01 6.50 -5.66
CA LEU A 168 5.24 5.72 -4.43
C LEU A 168 5.37 6.62 -3.19
N GLY A 169 6.07 7.76 -3.30
CA GLY A 169 6.20 8.73 -2.21
C GLY A 169 4.87 9.38 -1.79
N GLY A 170 4.01 9.70 -2.78
CA GLY A 170 2.68 10.24 -2.49
C GLY A 170 1.76 9.24 -1.79
N VAL A 171 1.87 7.94 -2.15
CA VAL A 171 1.15 6.85 -1.48
C VAL A 171 1.65 6.67 -0.05
N ALA A 172 2.97 6.65 0.16
CA ALA A 172 3.58 6.51 1.47
C ALA A 172 3.14 7.63 2.43
N ARG A 173 3.14 8.89 1.97
CA ARG A 173 2.64 10.03 2.75
C ARG A 173 1.20 9.83 3.19
N LYS A 174 0.29 9.55 2.24
CA LYS A 174 -1.14 9.35 2.52
C LYS A 174 -1.39 8.20 3.51
N THR A 175 -0.61 7.11 3.40
CA THR A 175 -0.72 5.98 4.31
C THR A 175 -0.27 6.36 5.73
N ARG A 176 0.83 7.11 5.89
CA ARG A 176 1.28 7.59 7.21
C ARG A 176 0.26 8.55 7.85
N GLU A 177 -0.29 9.48 7.07
CA GLU A 177 -1.37 10.37 7.52
C GLU A 177 -2.61 9.56 7.95
N THR A 178 -2.94 8.49 7.21
CA THR A 178 -4.03 7.56 7.57
C THR A 178 -3.74 6.80 8.87
N ILE A 179 -2.49 6.38 9.11
CA ILE A 179 -2.07 5.75 10.37
C ILE A 179 -2.37 6.68 11.54
N ILE A 180 -2.00 7.97 11.46
CA ILE A 180 -2.28 8.97 12.51
C ILE A 180 -3.78 9.05 12.83
N LEU A 181 -4.62 9.08 11.80
CA LEU A 181 -6.08 9.14 11.97
C LEU A 181 -6.64 7.86 12.60
N CYS A 182 -6.14 6.69 12.21
CA CYS A 182 -6.54 5.41 12.81
C CYS A 182 -6.12 5.32 14.28
N GLU A 183 -4.90 5.75 14.61
CA GLU A 183 -4.44 5.79 16.00
C GLU A 183 -5.29 6.74 16.87
N ALA A 184 -5.60 7.93 16.35
CA ALA A 184 -6.47 8.89 17.02
C ALA A 184 -7.92 8.36 17.21
N ALA A 185 -8.39 7.51 16.28
CA ALA A 185 -9.68 6.82 16.39
C ALA A 185 -9.66 5.63 17.38
N GLY A 186 -8.52 5.39 18.03
CA GLY A 186 -8.36 4.37 19.08
C GLY A 186 -8.16 2.95 18.57
N TYR A 187 -7.54 2.79 17.38
CA TYR A 187 -7.06 1.48 16.92
C TYR A 187 -5.73 1.15 17.60
N ASP A 188 -5.69 -0.04 18.23
CA ASP A 188 -4.54 -0.50 19.03
C ASP A 188 -3.43 -1.09 18.15
N THR A 189 -3.83 -1.64 17.00
CA THR A 189 -2.95 -2.32 16.05
C THR A 189 -3.27 -1.86 14.64
N ILE A 190 -2.23 -1.60 13.85
CA ILE A 190 -2.37 -1.18 12.45
C ILE A 190 -1.52 -2.10 11.59
N PHE A 191 -2.17 -2.84 10.69
CA PHE A 191 -1.50 -3.61 9.66
C PHE A 191 -1.34 -2.78 8.39
N VAL A 192 -0.15 -2.80 7.81
CA VAL A 192 0.14 -2.16 6.52
C VAL A 192 0.59 -3.25 5.55
N GLU A 193 -0.30 -3.64 4.63
CA GLU A 193 -0.03 -4.69 3.64
C GLU A 193 0.55 -4.12 2.35
N THR A 194 1.61 -4.78 1.82
CA THR A 194 2.09 -4.53 0.45
C THR A 194 1.41 -5.45 -0.55
N VAL A 195 1.00 -4.92 -1.69
CA VAL A 195 0.52 -5.72 -2.82
C VAL A 195 1.70 -6.14 -3.71
N GLY A 196 2.54 -6.98 -3.19
CA GLY A 196 3.46 -7.96 -3.80
C GLY A 196 4.31 -7.62 -5.02
N VAL A 197 4.42 -6.36 -5.48
CA VAL A 197 5.21 -6.02 -6.68
C VAL A 197 5.89 -4.65 -6.55
N GLY A 198 7.21 -4.65 -6.44
CA GLY A 198 8.03 -3.47 -6.62
C GLY A 198 8.44 -2.80 -5.31
N GLN A 199 8.85 -1.54 -5.36
CA GLN A 199 9.50 -0.80 -4.27
C GLN A 199 8.58 -0.41 -3.08
N SER A 200 7.35 -0.93 -3.02
CA SER A 200 6.41 -0.68 -1.91
C SER A 200 6.90 -1.21 -0.56
N GLU A 201 7.78 -2.21 -0.57
CA GLU A 201 8.35 -2.83 0.63
C GLU A 201 9.17 -1.82 1.45
N THR A 202 10.02 -1.03 0.79
CA THR A 202 10.82 0.01 1.47
C THR A 202 9.93 1.12 2.03
N ALA A 203 8.88 1.49 1.31
CA ALA A 203 7.93 2.48 1.78
C ALA A 203 7.17 2.00 3.02
N VAL A 204 6.73 0.72 3.06
CA VAL A 204 6.07 0.15 4.23
C VAL A 204 7.06 0.03 5.41
N HIS A 205 8.27 -0.49 5.19
CA HIS A 205 9.31 -0.57 6.24
C HIS A 205 9.55 0.80 6.90
N SER A 206 9.54 1.88 6.12
CA SER A 206 9.79 3.23 6.65
C SER A 206 8.65 3.83 7.50
N MET A 207 7.53 3.12 7.74
CA MET A 207 6.38 3.65 8.49
C MET A 207 5.84 2.70 9.56
N VAL A 208 6.49 1.54 9.78
CA VAL A 208 6.03 0.51 10.71
C VAL A 208 7.06 0.24 11.81
N ASP A 209 6.60 -0.34 12.92
CA ASP A 209 7.45 -0.70 14.06
C ASP A 209 8.11 -2.05 13.83
N PHE A 210 7.35 -2.99 13.24
CA PHE A 210 7.79 -4.34 12.90
C PHE A 210 7.48 -4.64 11.43
N PHE A 211 8.43 -5.21 10.70
CA PHE A 211 8.27 -5.58 9.30
C PHE A 211 8.33 -7.10 9.15
N LEU A 212 7.17 -7.71 8.89
CA LEU A 212 6.99 -9.15 8.75
C LEU A 212 7.07 -9.55 7.27
N LEU A 213 8.01 -10.44 6.97
CA LEU A 213 8.14 -11.06 5.65
C LEU A 213 7.42 -12.43 5.64
N ILE A 214 6.41 -12.59 4.79
CA ILE A 214 5.71 -13.86 4.61
C ILE A 214 6.28 -14.58 3.39
N LEU A 215 6.76 -15.79 3.61
CA LEU A 215 7.32 -16.69 2.60
C LEU A 215 6.48 -17.95 2.44
N ILE A 216 6.75 -18.70 1.36
CA ILE A 216 6.22 -20.06 1.14
C ILE A 216 7.35 -21.04 0.87
N SER A 217 7.11 -22.29 1.18
CA SER A 217 8.03 -23.39 0.83
C SER A 217 7.98 -23.67 -0.67
N GLY A 218 9.09 -24.12 -1.24
CA GLY A 218 9.19 -24.44 -2.68
C GLY A 218 9.67 -23.29 -3.55
N ALA A 219 9.92 -22.14 -2.97
CA ALA A 219 10.54 -20.99 -3.59
C ALA A 219 12.08 -21.10 -3.70
N GLY A 220 12.63 -22.29 -3.93
CA GLY A 220 14.10 -22.47 -4.02
C GLY A 220 14.76 -21.56 -5.06
N ASP A 221 14.13 -21.39 -6.22
CA ASP A 221 14.53 -20.37 -7.20
C ASP A 221 14.05 -18.96 -6.79
N GLU A 222 12.97 -18.85 -6.03
CA GLU A 222 12.45 -17.57 -5.52
C GLU A 222 13.21 -17.07 -4.29
N LEU A 223 13.84 -17.93 -3.48
CA LEU A 223 14.82 -17.49 -2.46
C LEU A 223 16.01 -16.79 -3.10
N GLN A 224 16.43 -17.21 -4.29
CA GLN A 224 17.40 -16.47 -5.11
C GLN A 224 16.78 -15.21 -5.74
N GLY A 225 15.48 -15.21 -6.02
CA GLY A 225 14.70 -14.08 -6.52
C GLY A 225 14.20 -13.14 -5.42
N ILE A 226 14.10 -13.57 -4.16
CA ILE A 226 13.82 -12.69 -3.03
C ILE A 226 15.04 -11.78 -2.87
N LYS A 227 14.86 -10.53 -3.26
CA LYS A 227 15.90 -9.51 -3.16
C LYS A 227 16.48 -9.57 -1.76
N ARG A 228 17.78 -9.90 -1.64
CA ARG A 228 18.53 -9.96 -0.37
C ARG A 228 18.17 -8.80 0.57
N GLY A 229 17.93 -7.61 0.01
CA GLY A 229 17.54 -6.43 0.75
C GLY A 229 16.19 -6.53 1.49
N ILE A 230 15.21 -7.34 1.03
CA ILE A 230 13.95 -7.50 1.77
C ILE A 230 14.14 -8.37 3.01
N MET A 231 14.99 -9.42 2.92
CA MET A 231 15.32 -10.26 4.07
C MET A 231 16.10 -9.46 5.12
N GLU A 232 17.00 -8.58 4.69
CA GLU A 232 17.78 -7.70 5.56
C GLU A 232 16.92 -6.67 6.31
N MET A 233 15.81 -6.21 5.67
CA MET A 233 14.86 -5.28 6.29
C MET A 233 13.86 -5.96 7.23
N ALA A 234 13.71 -7.29 7.17
CA ALA A 234 12.69 -7.99 7.92
C ALA A 234 13.04 -8.11 9.41
N ASP A 235 12.16 -7.64 10.29
CA ASP A 235 12.26 -7.84 11.74
C ASP A 235 11.83 -9.27 12.14
N GLY A 236 11.07 -9.95 11.30
CA GLY A 236 10.68 -11.36 11.44
C GLY A 236 10.22 -11.98 10.13
N ILE A 237 10.34 -13.31 10.04
CA ILE A 237 9.96 -14.08 8.85
C ILE A 237 8.96 -15.17 9.25
N ALA A 238 7.83 -15.27 8.53
CA ALA A 238 6.86 -16.34 8.67
C ALA A 238 6.79 -17.17 7.38
N VAL A 239 7.19 -18.44 7.44
CA VAL A 239 7.02 -19.38 6.34
C VAL A 239 5.62 -19.97 6.42
N ASN A 240 4.73 -19.46 5.58
CA ASN A 240 3.31 -19.79 5.55
C ASN A 240 3.03 -21.08 4.78
N LYS A 241 1.79 -21.56 4.86
CA LYS A 241 1.30 -22.80 4.28
C LYS A 241 2.03 -24.04 4.82
N ALA A 242 2.41 -24.02 6.12
CA ALA A 242 2.99 -25.15 6.82
C ALA A 242 1.89 -26.12 7.30
N ASP A 243 1.12 -26.68 6.33
CA ASP A 243 0.04 -27.63 6.57
C ASP A 243 0.10 -28.81 5.59
N GLY A 244 -0.63 -29.88 5.91
CA GLY A 244 -0.69 -31.09 5.10
C GLY A 244 0.69 -31.63 4.72
N ASP A 245 0.87 -31.99 3.46
CA ASP A 245 2.12 -32.53 2.93
C ASP A 245 3.24 -31.48 2.81
N ASN A 246 2.93 -30.22 3.06
CA ASN A 246 3.89 -29.12 2.89
C ASN A 246 4.72 -28.82 4.16
N VAL A 247 4.39 -29.40 5.31
CA VAL A 247 5.05 -29.15 6.61
C VAL A 247 6.58 -29.35 6.54
N LEU A 248 7.03 -30.45 5.95
CA LEU A 248 8.48 -30.74 5.83
C LEU A 248 9.20 -29.73 4.96
N ARG A 249 8.57 -29.28 3.87
CA ARG A 249 9.13 -28.26 2.97
C ARG A 249 9.19 -26.89 3.66
N ALA A 250 8.15 -26.52 4.40
CA ALA A 250 8.10 -25.28 5.15
C ALA A 250 9.20 -25.21 6.22
N ASN A 251 9.40 -26.32 6.98
CA ASN A 251 10.47 -26.41 7.98
C ASN A 251 11.86 -26.32 7.36
N ARG A 252 12.08 -26.91 6.19
CA ARG A 252 13.34 -26.81 5.45
C ARG A 252 13.59 -25.39 4.98
N ALA A 253 12.60 -24.72 4.40
CA ALA A 253 12.70 -23.32 3.99
C ALA A 253 12.96 -22.39 5.19
N ALA A 254 12.35 -22.64 6.34
CA ALA A 254 12.63 -21.89 7.56
C ALA A 254 14.07 -22.08 8.05
N ALA A 255 14.63 -23.28 7.95
CA ALA A 255 16.03 -23.55 8.28
C ALA A 255 17.00 -22.82 7.33
N GLU A 256 16.70 -22.83 6.03
CA GLU A 256 17.47 -22.10 5.01
C GLU A 256 17.46 -20.58 5.28
N CYS A 257 16.29 -20.02 5.62
CA CYS A 257 16.20 -18.61 6.00
C CYS A 257 17.04 -18.27 7.24
N ARG A 258 17.00 -19.11 8.30
CA ARG A 258 17.83 -18.90 9.50
C ARG A 258 19.31 -18.91 9.15
N ASN A 259 19.77 -19.85 8.33
CA ASN A 259 21.16 -19.90 7.88
C ASN A 259 21.56 -18.66 7.07
N ALA A 260 20.68 -18.15 6.22
CA ALA A 260 20.92 -16.93 5.46
C ALA A 260 21.01 -15.69 6.37
N LEU A 261 20.16 -15.60 7.39
CA LEU A 261 20.15 -14.48 8.34
C LEU A 261 21.45 -14.36 9.15
N HIS A 262 22.14 -15.49 9.44
CA HIS A 262 23.45 -15.44 10.12
C HIS A 262 24.54 -14.73 9.31
N LEU A 263 24.32 -14.49 8.02
CA LEU A 263 25.26 -13.73 7.16
C LEU A 263 25.06 -12.21 7.24
N PHE A 264 23.99 -11.74 7.88
CA PHE A 264 23.72 -10.32 8.05
C PHE A 264 24.28 -9.80 9.39
N PRO A 265 24.65 -8.52 9.46
CA PRO A 265 25.03 -7.90 10.73
C PRO A 265 23.80 -7.83 11.66
N LEU A 266 24.07 -7.78 12.97
CA LEU A 266 23.03 -7.57 13.97
C LEU A 266 22.28 -6.26 13.67
N PRO A 267 20.93 -6.26 13.64
CA PRO A 267 20.15 -5.04 13.42
C PRO A 267 20.41 -3.97 14.49
N GLU A 268 20.26 -2.69 14.12
CA GLU A 268 20.39 -1.56 15.06
C GLU A 268 19.43 -1.65 16.26
N SER A 269 18.32 -2.35 16.10
CA SER A 269 17.35 -2.63 17.16
C SER A 269 17.93 -3.47 18.32
N GLY A 270 19.05 -4.17 18.08
CA GLY A 270 19.61 -5.17 18.98
C GLY A 270 18.78 -6.47 19.05
N GLN A 271 17.76 -6.62 18.19
CA GLN A 271 16.90 -7.81 18.16
C GLN A 271 17.23 -8.65 16.92
N GLU A 272 17.44 -9.94 17.11
CA GLU A 272 17.64 -10.88 16.01
C GLU A 272 16.32 -11.14 15.25
N THR A 273 16.41 -11.28 13.93
CA THR A 273 15.27 -11.66 13.09
C THR A 273 14.90 -13.12 13.33
N LYS A 274 13.72 -13.36 13.88
CA LYS A 274 13.21 -14.71 14.14
C LYS A 274 12.48 -15.27 12.91
N VAL A 275 12.60 -16.61 12.71
CA VAL A 275 11.93 -17.32 11.61
C VAL A 275 11.04 -18.39 12.20
N LEU A 276 9.73 -18.29 11.91
CA LEU A 276 8.70 -19.26 12.29
C LEU A 276 8.03 -19.87 11.06
N THR A 277 7.46 -21.08 11.21
CA THR A 277 6.52 -21.65 10.24
C THR A 277 5.11 -21.37 10.72
N CYS A 278 4.15 -21.21 9.81
CA CYS A 278 2.73 -21.05 10.17
C CYS A 278 1.81 -21.54 9.04
N SER A 279 0.55 -21.72 9.37
CA SER A 279 -0.50 -21.91 8.37
C SER A 279 -1.66 -20.96 8.65
N ALA A 280 -1.83 -20.00 7.77
CA ALA A 280 -2.96 -19.09 7.83
C ALA A 280 -4.30 -19.81 7.57
N LEU A 281 -4.29 -20.94 6.87
CA LEU A 281 -5.48 -21.72 6.57
C LEU A 281 -6.00 -22.48 7.79
N THR A 282 -5.09 -23.10 8.54
CA THR A 282 -5.45 -23.96 9.69
C THR A 282 -5.35 -23.25 11.04
N GLY A 283 -4.79 -22.02 11.07
CA GLY A 283 -4.51 -21.29 12.29
C GLY A 283 -3.23 -21.74 13.02
N PHE A 284 -2.48 -22.70 12.44
CA PHE A 284 -1.26 -23.22 13.07
C PHE A 284 -0.21 -22.14 13.23
N GLN A 285 0.27 -21.95 14.46
CA GLN A 285 1.30 -20.99 14.88
C GLN A 285 1.02 -19.51 14.52
N ILE A 286 -0.22 -19.11 14.31
CA ILE A 286 -0.59 -17.70 14.09
C ILE A 286 -0.39 -16.89 15.38
N ASP A 287 -0.69 -17.47 16.54
CA ASP A 287 -0.52 -16.83 17.85
C ASP A 287 0.98 -16.66 18.18
N GLU A 288 1.81 -17.65 17.85
CA GLU A 288 3.26 -17.59 18.03
C GLU A 288 3.91 -16.52 17.14
N VAL A 289 3.42 -16.37 15.91
CA VAL A 289 3.90 -15.28 15.03
C VAL A 289 3.49 -13.92 15.62
N TRP A 290 2.29 -13.79 16.16
CA TRP A 290 1.89 -12.56 16.85
C TRP A 290 2.73 -12.30 18.11
N GLN A 291 2.99 -13.33 18.91
CA GLN A 291 3.82 -13.21 20.09
C GLN A 291 5.25 -12.76 19.73
N MET A 292 5.82 -13.29 18.64
CA MET A 292 7.11 -12.84 18.12
C MET A 292 7.09 -11.33 17.82
N VAL A 293 6.02 -10.84 17.18
CA VAL A 293 5.86 -9.39 16.87
C VAL A 293 5.75 -8.58 18.15
N ALA A 294 4.91 -9.01 19.09
CA ALA A 294 4.67 -8.31 20.35
C ALA A 294 5.93 -8.24 21.22
N ASP A 295 6.66 -9.35 21.36
CA ASP A 295 7.91 -9.45 22.13
C ASP A 295 8.99 -8.52 21.55
N HIS A 296 9.16 -8.54 20.22
CA HIS A 296 10.10 -7.66 19.55
C HIS A 296 9.77 -6.18 19.78
N VAL A 297 8.50 -5.79 19.56
CA VAL A 297 8.07 -4.40 19.74
C VAL A 297 8.22 -3.98 21.21
N GLN A 298 7.95 -4.87 22.16
CA GLN A 298 8.19 -4.58 23.57
C GLN A 298 9.66 -4.39 23.87
N ALA A 299 10.54 -5.27 23.35
CA ALA A 299 11.99 -5.16 23.54
C ALA A 299 12.56 -3.85 22.97
N ILE A 300 12.15 -3.44 21.76
CA ILE A 300 12.60 -2.17 21.18
C ILE A 300 11.98 -0.93 21.85
N ARG A 301 10.84 -1.10 22.54
CA ARG A 301 10.26 -0.05 23.39
C ARG A 301 11.07 0.13 24.65
N ASP A 302 11.43 -0.97 25.32
CA ASP A 302 12.16 -0.98 26.59
C ASP A 302 13.59 -0.44 26.43
N ASN A 303 14.25 -0.71 25.29
CA ASN A 303 15.59 -0.17 25.00
C ASN A 303 15.55 1.23 24.34
N GLY A 304 14.38 1.82 24.12
CA GLY A 304 14.19 3.14 23.55
C GLY A 304 14.31 3.23 22.01
N TYR A 305 14.66 2.14 21.33
CA TYR A 305 14.85 2.13 19.88
C TYR A 305 13.56 2.43 19.12
N LEU A 306 12.40 2.01 19.63
CA LEU A 306 11.09 2.30 19.02
C LEU A 306 10.90 3.81 18.79
N TYR A 307 11.20 4.62 19.79
CA TYR A 307 11.04 6.08 19.71
C TYR A 307 12.06 6.71 18.76
N LYS A 308 13.32 6.22 18.77
CA LYS A 308 14.37 6.62 17.81
C LYS A 308 13.94 6.30 16.38
N LYS A 309 13.47 5.06 16.11
CA LYS A 309 13.00 4.60 14.79
C LYS A 309 11.85 5.49 14.29
N ARG A 310 10.82 5.73 15.12
CA ARG A 310 9.69 6.59 14.75
C ARG A 310 10.11 8.03 14.46
N ALA A 311 10.97 8.62 15.29
CA ALA A 311 11.48 9.97 15.03
C ALA A 311 12.25 10.06 13.71
N GLN A 312 13.06 9.07 13.38
CA GLN A 312 13.76 8.99 12.08
C GLN A 312 12.77 8.85 10.92
N GLN A 313 11.72 8.02 11.08
CA GLN A 313 10.66 7.86 10.09
C GLN A 313 9.90 9.20 9.85
N ASP A 314 9.64 9.97 10.89
CA ASP A 314 8.95 11.27 10.77
C ASP A 314 9.82 12.31 10.04
N VAL A 315 11.12 12.35 10.34
CA VAL A 315 12.09 13.20 9.62
C VAL A 315 12.18 12.80 8.15
N GLN A 316 12.27 11.50 7.85
CA GLN A 316 12.31 11.02 6.47
C GLN A 316 11.02 11.38 5.72
N MET A 317 9.85 11.27 6.37
CA MET A 317 8.57 11.70 5.80
C MET A 317 8.57 13.18 5.45
N MET A 318 9.16 14.03 6.28
CA MET A 318 9.30 15.46 5.99
C MET A 318 10.10 15.68 4.69
N TYR A 319 11.26 15.01 4.53
CA TYR A 319 12.06 15.10 3.31
C TYR A 319 11.30 14.57 2.09
N ASP A 320 10.68 13.39 2.18
CA ASP A 320 9.88 12.80 1.10
C ASP A 320 8.73 13.73 0.67
N SER A 321 8.12 14.44 1.63
CA SER A 321 7.05 15.41 1.38
C SER A 321 7.57 16.66 0.67
N MET A 322 8.73 17.17 1.08
CA MET A 322 9.41 18.30 0.42
C MET A 322 9.77 17.96 -1.02
N ASP A 323 10.41 16.80 -1.24
CA ASP A 323 10.77 16.33 -2.59
C ASP A 323 9.55 16.17 -3.49
N SER A 324 8.45 15.62 -2.95
CA SER A 324 7.21 15.46 -3.70
C SER A 324 6.57 16.80 -4.03
N ALA A 325 6.58 17.75 -3.09
CA ALA A 325 6.05 19.10 -3.30
C ALA A 325 6.84 19.86 -4.37
N LEU A 326 8.17 19.82 -4.29
CA LEU A 326 9.06 20.46 -5.27
C LEU A 326 8.88 19.86 -6.66
N LYS A 327 8.82 18.54 -6.77
CA LYS A 327 8.55 17.87 -8.06
C LYS A 327 7.20 18.27 -8.63
N ASN A 328 6.15 18.26 -7.81
CA ASN A 328 4.82 18.64 -8.27
C ASN A 328 4.76 20.09 -8.72
N ASP A 329 5.36 21.01 -7.96
CA ASP A 329 5.40 22.43 -8.32
C ASP A 329 6.14 22.65 -9.65
N PHE A 330 7.29 21.98 -9.82
CA PHE A 330 8.07 22.01 -11.07
C PHE A 330 7.25 21.54 -12.27
N TYR A 331 6.62 20.35 -12.21
CA TYR A 331 5.88 19.79 -13.35
C TYR A 331 4.52 20.44 -13.60
N GLN A 332 3.92 21.09 -12.59
CA GLN A 332 2.68 21.85 -12.73
C GLN A 332 2.92 23.29 -13.21
N ASN A 333 4.16 23.74 -13.20
CA ASN A 333 4.50 25.07 -13.69
C ASN A 333 4.21 25.18 -15.20
N GLN A 334 3.42 26.19 -15.60
CA GLN A 334 2.95 26.33 -16.98
C GLN A 334 4.09 26.41 -17.98
N LEU A 335 5.16 27.18 -17.70
CA LEU A 335 6.30 27.30 -18.62
C LEU A 335 7.06 25.97 -18.77
N VAL A 336 7.19 25.21 -17.69
CA VAL A 336 7.80 23.88 -17.74
C VAL A 336 6.91 22.92 -18.54
N ALA A 337 5.60 22.93 -18.28
CA ALA A 337 4.64 22.10 -18.98
C ALA A 337 4.61 22.35 -20.51
N ASP A 338 4.72 23.63 -20.89
CA ASP A 338 4.75 24.03 -22.31
C ASP A 338 6.08 23.67 -23.00
N LEU A 339 7.21 23.78 -22.29
CA LEU A 339 8.55 23.46 -22.83
C LEU A 339 8.87 21.97 -22.83
N LEU A 340 8.33 21.21 -21.92
CA LEU A 340 8.66 19.79 -21.69
C LEU A 340 8.51 18.93 -22.97
N PRO A 341 7.38 19.00 -23.72
CA PRO A 341 7.23 18.22 -24.95
C PRO A 341 8.25 18.59 -26.05
N LEU A 342 8.62 19.86 -26.13
CA LEU A 342 9.59 20.35 -27.12
C LEU A 342 11.00 19.84 -26.79
N VAL A 343 11.40 19.91 -25.52
CA VAL A 343 12.70 19.42 -25.05
C VAL A 343 12.78 17.89 -25.19
N GLU A 344 11.71 17.15 -24.84
CA GLU A 344 11.65 15.70 -25.04
C GLU A 344 11.84 15.33 -26.51
N ASN A 345 11.19 16.03 -27.43
CA ASN A 345 11.32 15.77 -28.88
C ASN A 345 12.76 16.03 -29.38
N ASP A 346 13.42 17.10 -28.88
CA ASP A 346 14.79 17.39 -29.19
C ASP A 346 15.77 16.33 -28.66
N VAL A 347 15.54 15.84 -27.44
CA VAL A 347 16.33 14.76 -26.82
C VAL A 347 16.12 13.44 -27.59
N ARG A 348 14.86 13.06 -27.87
CA ARG A 348 14.54 11.85 -28.66
C ARG A 348 15.14 11.90 -30.05
N GLY A 349 15.15 13.08 -30.68
CA GLY A 349 15.75 13.32 -32.00
C GLY A 349 17.28 13.50 -32.00
N GLN A 350 17.95 13.30 -30.84
CA GLN A 350 19.40 13.48 -30.65
C GLN A 350 19.92 14.89 -31.05
N ARG A 351 19.04 15.88 -31.07
CA ARG A 351 19.39 17.29 -31.30
C ARG A 351 19.90 17.99 -30.04
N MET A 352 19.61 17.41 -28.86
CA MET A 352 20.01 17.93 -27.57
C MET A 352 20.36 16.75 -26.64
N SER A 353 21.41 16.90 -25.81
CA SER A 353 21.70 15.89 -24.78
C SER A 353 20.67 15.95 -23.66
N ALA A 354 20.42 14.81 -23.01
CA ALA A 354 19.46 14.73 -21.89
C ALA A 354 19.82 15.70 -20.75
N TYR A 355 21.12 15.89 -20.47
CA TYR A 355 21.59 16.84 -19.46
C TYR A 355 21.24 18.28 -19.82
N ILE A 356 21.51 18.72 -21.05
CA ILE A 356 21.19 20.07 -21.52
C ILE A 356 19.68 20.29 -21.52
N GLY A 357 18.89 19.28 -21.91
CA GLY A 357 17.44 19.33 -21.86
C GLY A 357 16.91 19.55 -20.44
N ALA A 358 17.44 18.79 -19.47
CA ALA A 358 17.09 18.96 -18.06
C ALA A 358 17.46 20.37 -17.55
N GLN A 359 18.69 20.84 -17.87
CA GLN A 359 19.15 22.17 -17.47
C GLN A 359 18.25 23.29 -18.02
N LYS A 360 17.84 23.18 -19.29
CA LYS A 360 16.94 24.15 -19.95
C LYS A 360 15.59 24.26 -19.23
N LEU A 361 15.02 23.14 -18.78
CA LEU A 361 13.77 23.11 -18.04
C LEU A 361 13.94 23.70 -16.64
N LEU A 362 15.04 23.37 -15.94
CA LEU A 362 15.36 23.91 -14.63
C LEU A 362 15.61 25.42 -14.71
N ASP A 363 16.34 25.92 -15.71
CA ASP A 363 16.58 27.36 -15.89
C ASP A 363 15.26 28.12 -16.16
N ALA A 364 14.36 27.54 -16.96
CA ALA A 364 13.05 28.11 -17.18
C ALA A 364 12.26 28.24 -15.87
N TYR A 365 12.27 27.21 -15.02
CA TYR A 365 11.62 27.22 -13.72
C TYR A 365 12.24 28.23 -12.74
N PHE A 366 13.56 28.21 -12.57
CA PHE A 366 14.25 29.11 -11.60
C PHE A 366 14.24 30.59 -12.02
N ASN A 367 14.15 30.90 -13.31
CA ASN A 367 14.03 32.30 -13.76
C ASN A 367 12.68 32.93 -13.41
N ILE A 368 11.65 32.14 -13.15
CA ILE A 368 10.37 32.62 -12.65
C ILE A 368 10.47 32.98 -11.14
N LEU A 369 11.15 32.13 -10.38
CA LEU A 369 11.31 32.31 -8.93
C LEU A 369 12.18 33.53 -8.58
N LYS A 370 12.94 34.08 -9.56
CA LYS A 370 13.77 35.29 -9.39
C LYS A 370 13.06 36.60 -9.78
N ARG A 371 11.85 36.50 -10.32
CA ARG A 371 10.97 37.64 -10.64
C ARG A 371 9.88 37.81 -9.60
#